data_efd6b09f99a563d087e187a2eea16cfd
#
_entry.id   efd6b09f99a563d087e187a2eea16cfd
#
_cell.length_a   1.000
_cell.length_b   1.000
_cell.length_c   1.000
_cell.angle_alpha   90.00
_cell.angle_beta   90.00
_cell.angle_gamma   90.00
#
_symmetry.space_group_name_H-M   'P 1'
#
loop_
_entity.id
_entity.type
_entity.pdbx_description
1 polymer ?
#
loop_
_entity_poly.entity_id
_entity_poly.type
_entity_poly.pdbx_seq_one_letter_code
_entity_poly.pdbx_strand_id
1 'polypeptide(L)'
;MRTPSAVTVTLVRGDITRQSVDAVVNAANSSLLGGGGVDGAIHRRGGPEILAACRELRASKYGKGLRTGRAVATTAGKLDARWVVHTVGPVWSSAEDRSALLESCYREALRVAAELGARTIAFPAISTGIYGWPMDDGARIAVRTVLAEAAAPVEEVRFVLFDAHAYVEFEEALAAARG
;
A
#
# COMPACT_ATOMS: atom_id res chain seq x y z
N MET A 1 -0.66 9.25 -33.01
CA MET A 1 -0.89 9.53 -31.59
C MET A 1 -0.33 8.40 -30.74
N ARG A 2 0.50 8.74 -29.80
CA ARG A 2 1.10 7.74 -28.94
C ARG A 2 0.14 7.36 -27.83
N THR A 3 -0.20 6.07 -27.69
CA THR A 3 -0.97 5.58 -26.56
C THR A 3 -0.13 5.65 -25.30
N PRO A 4 -0.68 6.13 -24.16
CA PRO A 4 0.06 6.07 -22.91
C PRO A 4 0.46 4.64 -22.61
N SER A 5 1.69 4.44 -22.16
CA SER A 5 2.14 3.11 -21.75
C SER A 5 1.28 2.65 -20.60
N ALA A 6 0.69 1.48 -20.72
CA ALA A 6 -0.06 0.89 -19.64
C ALA A 6 0.89 0.59 -18.47
N VAL A 7 0.42 0.82 -17.26
CA VAL A 7 1.17 0.45 -16.05
C VAL A 7 1.20 -1.08 -15.96
N THR A 8 2.38 -1.64 -15.71
CA THR A 8 2.51 -3.08 -15.49
C THR A 8 2.08 -3.42 -14.08
N VAL A 9 1.20 -4.41 -13.94
CA VAL A 9 0.79 -4.93 -12.63
C VAL A 9 1.41 -6.30 -12.46
N THR A 10 2.23 -6.46 -11.42
CA THR A 10 2.99 -7.68 -11.13
C THR A 10 2.54 -8.25 -9.79
N LEU A 11 2.44 -9.56 -9.70
CA LEU A 11 2.16 -10.26 -8.44
C LEU A 11 3.41 -10.99 -7.98
N VAL A 12 3.79 -10.80 -6.72
CA VAL A 12 4.95 -11.45 -6.11
C VAL A 12 4.52 -12.12 -4.83
N ARG A 13 4.85 -13.39 -4.67
CA ARG A 13 4.72 -14.04 -3.37
C ARG A 13 6.04 -13.87 -2.64
N GLY A 14 6.04 -13.11 -1.56
CA GLY A 14 7.28 -12.84 -0.85
C GLY A 14 7.14 -11.81 0.26
N ASP A 15 8.26 -11.22 0.61
CA ASP A 15 8.39 -10.25 1.69
C ASP A 15 8.51 -8.84 1.10
N ILE A 16 7.57 -7.98 1.45
CA ILE A 16 7.54 -6.61 0.93
C ILE A 16 8.76 -5.79 1.37
N THR A 17 9.35 -6.14 2.52
CA THR A 17 10.52 -5.42 3.03
C THR A 17 11.81 -5.75 2.28
N ARG A 18 11.75 -6.72 1.37
CA ARG A 18 12.91 -7.14 0.55
C ARG A 18 12.80 -6.72 -0.91
N GLN A 19 11.78 -5.96 -1.25
CA GLN A 19 11.57 -5.52 -2.63
C GLN A 19 12.45 -4.32 -2.95
N SER A 20 13.02 -4.32 -4.17
CA SER A 20 13.76 -3.18 -4.71
C SER A 20 12.79 -2.37 -5.56
N VAL A 21 12.27 -1.29 -5.01
CA VAL A 21 11.27 -0.43 -5.65
C VAL A 21 11.48 1.02 -5.19
N ASP A 22 10.87 1.97 -5.87
CA ASP A 22 10.97 3.37 -5.45
C ASP A 22 10.15 3.63 -4.19
N ALA A 23 8.94 3.10 -4.12
CA ALA A 23 8.05 3.30 -2.97
C ALA A 23 7.52 1.97 -2.45
N VAL A 24 7.59 1.77 -1.13
CA VAL A 24 6.97 0.65 -0.43
C VAL A 24 5.78 1.19 0.33
N VAL A 25 4.60 0.63 0.10
CA VAL A 25 3.39 1.03 0.83
C VAL A 25 3.31 0.25 2.14
N ASN A 26 3.10 0.97 3.23
CA ASN A 26 2.91 0.42 4.56
C ASN A 26 1.42 0.45 4.93
N ALA A 27 0.91 -0.66 5.43
CA ALA A 27 -0.41 -0.74 6.03
C ALA A 27 -0.28 -0.29 7.50
N ALA A 28 -0.33 1.01 7.71
CA ALA A 28 -0.11 1.65 9.00
C ALA A 28 -1.41 1.71 9.83
N ASN A 29 -1.27 1.99 11.13
CA ASN A 29 -2.40 2.43 11.92
C ASN A 29 -2.41 3.96 11.98
N SER A 30 -3.48 4.54 12.51
CA SER A 30 -3.67 6.00 12.53
C SER A 30 -2.60 6.73 13.34
N SER A 31 -1.98 6.07 14.31
CA SER A 31 -0.92 6.69 15.12
C SER A 31 0.37 6.94 14.34
N LEU A 32 0.63 6.20 13.27
CA LEU A 32 1.89 6.21 12.51
C LEU A 32 3.11 5.77 13.34
N LEU A 33 2.92 5.26 14.55
CA LEU A 33 4.02 4.98 15.47
C LEU A 33 4.40 3.50 15.53
N GLY A 34 4.03 2.74 14.50
CA GLY A 34 4.35 1.33 14.40
C GLY A 34 3.24 0.44 14.93
N GLY A 35 3.39 -0.85 14.72
CA GLY A 35 2.42 -1.86 15.13
C GLY A 35 2.89 -3.24 14.74
N GLY A 36 1.96 -4.16 14.52
CA GLY A 36 2.23 -5.53 14.11
C GLY A 36 2.17 -5.72 12.59
N GLY A 37 2.29 -6.96 12.15
CA GLY A 37 2.19 -7.33 10.76
C GLY A 37 3.18 -6.62 9.85
N VAL A 38 2.71 -6.16 8.70
CA VAL A 38 3.53 -5.44 7.71
C VAL A 38 4.15 -4.19 8.31
N ASP A 39 3.38 -3.44 9.10
CA ASP A 39 3.87 -2.21 9.77
C ASP A 39 5.09 -2.51 10.63
N GLY A 40 4.99 -3.52 11.50
CA GLY A 40 6.11 -3.94 12.34
C GLY A 40 7.32 -4.40 11.54
N ALA A 41 7.09 -5.16 10.47
CA ALA A 41 8.16 -5.65 9.61
C ALA A 41 8.91 -4.49 8.92
N ILE A 42 8.18 -3.52 8.40
CA ILE A 42 8.77 -2.35 7.73
C ILE A 42 9.61 -1.55 8.72
N HIS A 43 9.10 -1.30 9.93
CA HIS A 43 9.87 -0.56 10.94
C HIS A 43 11.12 -1.31 11.39
N ARG A 44 11.01 -2.63 11.61
CA ARG A 44 12.18 -3.43 12.03
C ARG A 44 13.27 -3.43 10.98
N ARG A 45 12.91 -3.68 9.72
CA ARG A 45 13.89 -3.79 8.65
C ARG A 45 14.40 -2.43 8.18
N GLY A 46 13.52 -1.43 8.15
CA GLY A 46 13.89 -0.07 7.73
C GLY A 46 14.71 0.69 8.77
N GLY A 47 14.62 0.28 10.02
CA GLY A 47 15.37 0.91 11.11
C GLY A 47 14.67 2.13 11.70
N PRO A 48 15.31 2.79 12.70
CA PRO A 48 14.67 3.83 13.51
C PRO A 48 14.36 5.13 12.75
N GLU A 49 14.96 5.34 11.59
CA GLU A 49 14.75 6.57 10.82
C GLU A 49 13.31 6.74 10.35
N ILE A 50 12.64 5.62 10.01
CA ILE A 50 11.23 5.66 9.59
C ILE A 50 10.35 6.12 10.74
N LEU A 51 10.55 5.55 11.93
CA LEU A 51 9.79 5.95 13.12
C LEU A 51 10.04 7.40 13.49
N ALA A 52 11.30 7.85 13.40
CA ALA A 52 11.65 9.24 13.68
C ALA A 52 10.90 10.19 12.74
N ALA A 53 10.84 9.88 11.45
CA ALA A 53 10.08 10.66 10.48
C ALA A 53 8.58 10.67 10.79
N CYS A 54 8.02 9.52 11.19
CA CYS A 54 6.62 9.43 11.60
C CYS A 54 6.33 10.28 12.84
N ARG A 55 7.24 10.31 13.80
CA ARG A 55 7.10 11.15 14.99
C ARG A 55 7.09 12.64 14.63
N GLU A 56 7.89 13.05 13.66
CA GLU A 56 7.90 14.43 13.17
C GLU A 56 6.56 14.79 12.53
N LEU A 57 5.97 13.88 11.75
CA LEU A 57 4.64 14.07 11.18
C LEU A 57 3.60 14.23 12.28
N ARG A 58 3.65 13.41 13.32
CA ARG A 58 2.75 13.50 14.46
C ARG A 58 2.95 14.79 15.26
N ALA A 59 4.14 15.33 15.29
CA ALA A 59 4.44 16.59 15.98
C ALA A 59 4.04 17.83 15.16
N SER A 60 3.70 17.67 13.88
CA SER A 60 3.37 18.76 12.97
C SER A 60 1.95 18.63 12.41
N LYS A 61 1.82 18.28 11.12
CA LYS A 61 0.53 18.23 10.41
C LYS A 61 -0.44 17.18 10.92
N TYR A 62 0.07 16.11 11.52
CA TYR A 62 -0.73 14.93 11.86
C TYR A 62 -0.81 14.70 13.37
N GLY A 63 -1.00 15.79 14.13
CA GLY A 63 -1.09 15.72 15.60
C GLY A 63 -2.16 14.78 16.13
N LYS A 64 -3.22 14.59 15.35
CA LYS A 64 -4.32 13.66 15.69
C LYS A 64 -4.20 12.31 14.97
N GLY A 65 -3.07 12.07 14.29
CA GLY A 65 -2.85 10.87 13.50
C GLY A 65 -3.26 11.02 12.05
N LEU A 66 -3.03 9.95 11.28
CA LEU A 66 -3.42 9.88 9.87
C LEU A 66 -4.81 9.24 9.78
N ARG A 67 -5.72 9.88 9.08
CA ARG A 67 -7.10 9.38 8.94
C ARG A 67 -7.15 8.17 8.02
N THR A 68 -8.09 7.27 8.30
CA THR A 68 -8.34 6.10 7.44
C THR A 68 -8.58 6.53 5.99
N GLY A 69 -7.94 5.85 5.07
CA GLY A 69 -8.03 6.13 3.64
C GLY A 69 -7.07 7.19 3.12
N ARG A 70 -6.30 7.80 4.00
CA ARG A 70 -5.27 8.80 3.62
C ARG A 70 -3.90 8.15 3.52
N ALA A 71 -2.97 8.86 2.90
CA ALA A 71 -1.59 8.39 2.75
C ALA A 71 -0.60 9.54 2.94
N VAL A 72 0.58 9.20 3.48
CA VAL A 72 1.68 10.16 3.69
C VAL A 72 3.01 9.42 3.52
N ALA A 73 4.01 10.10 2.97
CA ALA A 73 5.31 9.51 2.73
C ALA A 73 6.36 9.90 3.77
N THR A 74 7.28 8.98 4.03
CA THR A 74 8.50 9.22 4.82
C THR A 74 9.70 8.65 4.09
N THR A 75 10.90 8.84 4.67
CA THR A 75 12.08 8.08 4.26
C THR A 75 11.82 6.58 4.38
N ALA A 76 12.52 5.79 3.58
CA ALA A 76 12.48 4.34 3.68
C ALA A 76 13.58 3.76 4.59
N GLY A 77 14.42 4.62 5.17
CA GLY A 77 15.51 4.17 6.02
C GLY A 77 16.43 3.18 5.31
N LYS A 78 16.57 1.98 5.87
CA LYS A 78 17.45 0.93 5.34
C LYS A 78 16.79 0.01 4.31
N LEU A 79 15.51 0.22 3.99
CA LEU A 79 14.86 -0.56 2.93
C LEU A 79 15.49 -0.22 1.57
N ASP A 80 15.42 -1.16 0.63
CA ASP A 80 15.86 -0.93 -0.75
C ASP A 80 14.78 -0.19 -1.52
N ALA A 81 14.48 1.02 -1.05
CA ALA A 81 13.45 1.90 -1.57
C ALA A 81 13.82 3.34 -1.23
N ARG A 82 13.20 4.27 -1.92
CA ARG A 82 13.40 5.71 -1.66
C ARG A 82 12.42 6.23 -0.60
N TRP A 83 11.20 5.71 -0.62
CA TRP A 83 10.13 6.18 0.29
C TRP A 83 9.31 5.02 0.83
N VAL A 84 8.76 5.23 2.01
CA VAL A 84 7.63 4.45 2.52
C VAL A 84 6.40 5.35 2.41
N VAL A 85 5.35 4.85 1.78
CA VAL A 85 4.05 5.53 1.73
C VAL A 85 3.14 4.82 2.73
N HIS A 86 2.81 5.52 3.81
CA HIS A 86 1.97 4.97 4.88
C HIS A 86 0.51 5.27 4.57
N THR A 87 -0.33 4.26 4.62
CA THR A 87 -1.79 4.43 4.47
C THR A 87 -2.51 3.63 5.55
N VAL A 88 -3.62 4.16 6.03
CA VAL A 88 -4.39 3.54 7.11
C VAL A 88 -5.62 2.87 6.53
N GLY A 89 -5.60 1.54 6.48
CA GLY A 89 -6.71 0.75 5.97
C GLY A 89 -7.88 0.71 6.95
N PRO A 90 -9.11 0.55 6.44
CA PRO A 90 -10.27 0.37 7.30
C PRO A 90 -10.29 -1.02 7.93
N VAL A 91 -10.87 -1.10 9.13
CA VAL A 91 -11.20 -2.37 9.76
C VAL A 91 -12.47 -2.90 9.10
N TRP A 92 -12.51 -4.20 8.80
CA TRP A 92 -13.70 -4.84 8.24
C TRP A 92 -14.91 -4.68 9.18
N SER A 93 -16.05 -4.41 8.59
CA SER A 93 -17.31 -4.34 9.33
C SER A 93 -18.40 -5.04 8.53
N SER A 94 -19.14 -5.93 9.18
CA SER A 94 -20.32 -6.57 8.57
C SER A 94 -21.55 -5.66 8.62
N ALA A 95 -21.50 -4.61 9.45
CA ALA A 95 -22.62 -3.68 9.63
C ALA A 95 -22.54 -2.44 8.74
N GLU A 96 -21.34 -2.14 8.23
CA GLU A 96 -21.06 -0.91 7.48
C GLU A 96 -20.16 -1.22 6.29
N ASP A 97 -20.50 -0.69 5.13
CA ASP A 97 -19.67 -0.85 3.93
C ASP A 97 -18.57 0.22 3.93
N ARG A 98 -17.32 -0.22 4.13
CA ARG A 98 -16.15 0.63 4.14
C ARG A 98 -15.28 0.47 2.89
N SER A 99 -15.85 -0.09 1.81
CA SER A 99 -15.13 -0.31 0.55
C SER A 99 -14.52 0.96 -0.02
N ALA A 100 -15.23 2.09 0.07
CA ALA A 100 -14.72 3.38 -0.40
C ALA A 100 -13.45 3.80 0.33
N LEU A 101 -13.32 3.47 1.62
CA LEU A 101 -12.11 3.76 2.39
C LEU A 101 -10.94 2.89 1.95
N LEU A 102 -11.20 1.62 1.65
CA LEU A 102 -10.15 0.72 1.14
C LEU A 102 -9.70 1.15 -0.25
N GLU A 103 -10.62 1.51 -1.13
CA GLU A 103 -10.28 2.08 -2.44
C GLU A 103 -9.42 3.33 -2.28
N SER A 104 -9.78 4.20 -1.34
CA SER A 104 -9.03 5.43 -1.06
C SER A 104 -7.59 5.15 -0.66
N CYS A 105 -7.33 4.08 0.11
CA CYS A 105 -5.96 3.71 0.48
C CYS A 105 -5.10 3.47 -0.74
N TYR A 106 -5.57 2.69 -1.69
CA TYR A 106 -4.83 2.40 -2.92
C TYR A 106 -4.68 3.63 -3.79
N ARG A 107 -5.75 4.38 -3.98
CA ARG A 107 -5.75 5.61 -4.79
C ARG A 107 -4.82 6.68 -4.21
N GLU A 108 -4.91 6.93 -2.91
CA GLU A 108 -4.10 7.96 -2.26
C GLU A 108 -2.63 7.58 -2.19
N ALA A 109 -2.33 6.30 -1.98
CA ALA A 109 -0.94 5.83 -2.01
C ALA A 109 -0.34 6.00 -3.41
N LEU A 110 -1.08 5.69 -4.46
CA LEU A 110 -0.66 5.93 -5.84
C LEU A 110 -0.44 7.41 -6.10
N ARG A 111 -1.34 8.26 -5.62
CA ARG A 111 -1.23 9.72 -5.79
C ARG A 111 0.04 10.26 -5.14
N VAL A 112 0.29 9.88 -3.89
CA VAL A 112 1.49 10.32 -3.16
C VAL A 112 2.75 9.84 -3.85
N ALA A 113 2.80 8.56 -4.24
CA ALA A 113 3.96 8.00 -4.93
C ALA A 113 4.22 8.72 -6.26
N ALA A 114 3.17 9.01 -7.04
CA ALA A 114 3.28 9.70 -8.31
C ALA A 114 3.80 11.14 -8.12
N GLU A 115 3.33 11.84 -7.11
CA GLU A 115 3.81 13.20 -6.79
C GLU A 115 5.30 13.22 -6.45
N LEU A 116 5.81 12.13 -5.85
CA LEU A 116 7.23 11.99 -5.53
C LEU A 116 8.07 11.57 -6.74
N GLY A 117 7.44 11.21 -7.85
CA GLY A 117 8.12 10.74 -9.04
C GLY A 117 8.47 9.26 -9.01
N ALA A 118 7.83 8.47 -8.16
CA ALA A 118 8.07 7.04 -8.09
C ALA A 118 7.65 6.35 -9.38
N ARG A 119 8.51 5.50 -9.91
CA ARG A 119 8.24 4.68 -11.09
C ARG A 119 7.75 3.30 -10.73
N THR A 120 8.22 2.78 -9.60
CA THR A 120 7.85 1.45 -9.10
C THR A 120 7.31 1.57 -7.69
N ILE A 121 6.23 0.86 -7.44
CA ILE A 121 5.55 0.89 -6.14
C ILE A 121 5.14 -0.53 -5.74
N ALA A 122 5.39 -0.91 -4.49
CA ALA A 122 5.00 -2.21 -3.95
C ALA A 122 3.90 -2.03 -2.91
N PHE A 123 2.81 -2.77 -3.07
CA PHE A 123 1.66 -2.76 -2.16
C PHE A 123 1.53 -4.08 -1.40
N PRO A 124 1.18 -4.03 -0.12
CA PRO A 124 0.68 -5.20 0.58
C PRO A 124 -0.83 -5.36 0.31
N ALA A 125 -1.42 -6.45 0.78
CA ALA A 125 -2.88 -6.63 0.78
C ALA A 125 -3.49 -5.87 1.96
N ILE A 126 -3.80 -4.59 1.75
CA ILE A 126 -4.26 -3.68 2.81
C ILE A 126 -5.55 -4.19 3.45
N SER A 127 -5.64 -4.10 4.78
CA SER A 127 -6.79 -4.47 5.61
C SER A 127 -7.09 -5.97 5.72
N THR A 128 -6.38 -6.83 5.01
CA THR A 128 -6.73 -8.27 4.97
C THR A 128 -6.09 -9.10 6.08
N GLY A 129 -5.23 -8.52 6.89
CA GLY A 129 -4.63 -9.17 8.04
C GLY A 129 -5.50 -9.00 9.29
N ILE A 130 -4.96 -8.36 10.32
CA ILE A 130 -5.63 -8.15 11.60
C ILE A 130 -6.98 -7.42 11.45
N TYR A 131 -7.10 -6.52 10.46
CA TYR A 131 -8.32 -5.78 10.22
C TYR A 131 -9.45 -6.61 9.61
N GLY A 132 -9.16 -7.85 9.23
CA GLY A 132 -10.17 -8.86 8.92
C GLY A 132 -10.91 -8.72 7.59
N TRP A 133 -10.46 -7.89 6.68
CA TRP A 133 -11.11 -7.77 5.38
C TRP A 133 -11.01 -9.11 4.63
N PRO A 134 -12.13 -9.63 4.08
CA PRO A 134 -12.06 -10.87 3.29
C PRO A 134 -11.07 -10.73 2.14
N MET A 135 -10.19 -11.71 1.98
CA MET A 135 -9.10 -11.64 1.02
C MET A 135 -9.59 -11.49 -0.43
N ASP A 136 -10.62 -12.24 -0.80
CA ASP A 136 -11.18 -12.18 -2.15
C ASP A 136 -11.73 -10.80 -2.50
N ASP A 137 -12.48 -10.20 -1.59
CA ASP A 137 -13.04 -8.87 -1.78
C ASP A 137 -11.94 -7.79 -1.73
N GLY A 138 -10.99 -7.92 -0.81
CA GLY A 138 -9.85 -7.03 -0.72
C GLY A 138 -8.99 -7.04 -1.97
N ALA A 139 -8.74 -8.23 -2.53
CA ALA A 139 -7.99 -8.40 -3.77
C ALA A 139 -8.72 -7.74 -4.95
N ARG A 140 -10.02 -7.92 -5.04
CA ARG A 140 -10.83 -7.32 -6.09
C ARG A 140 -10.78 -5.80 -6.05
N ILE A 141 -10.93 -5.22 -4.86
CA ILE A 141 -10.86 -3.76 -4.68
C ILE A 141 -9.48 -3.23 -5.03
N ALA A 142 -8.42 -3.88 -4.55
CA ALA A 142 -7.04 -3.49 -4.81
C ALA A 142 -6.72 -3.47 -6.30
N VAL A 143 -7.02 -4.57 -6.99
CA VAL A 143 -6.71 -4.72 -8.41
C VAL A 143 -7.53 -3.72 -9.25
N ARG A 144 -8.82 -3.62 -8.99
CA ARG A 144 -9.71 -2.71 -9.72
C ARG A 144 -9.25 -1.25 -9.56
N THR A 145 -8.93 -0.85 -8.35
CA THR A 145 -8.51 0.53 -8.05
C THR A 145 -7.19 0.85 -8.74
N VAL A 146 -6.21 -0.05 -8.62
CA VAL A 146 -4.90 0.16 -9.24
C VAL A 146 -5.00 0.23 -10.75
N LEU A 147 -5.77 -0.68 -11.39
CA LEU A 147 -5.95 -0.65 -12.84
C LEU A 147 -6.63 0.64 -13.32
N ALA A 148 -7.53 1.19 -12.51
CA ALA A 148 -8.24 2.43 -12.86
C ALA A 148 -7.41 3.69 -12.61
N GLU A 149 -6.59 3.70 -11.56
CA GLU A 149 -5.96 4.92 -11.05
C GLU A 149 -4.46 5.03 -11.33
N ALA A 150 -3.77 3.91 -11.57
CA ALA A 150 -2.32 3.94 -11.78
C ALA A 150 -1.99 4.63 -13.11
N ALA A 151 -1.07 5.59 -13.05
CA ALA A 151 -0.68 6.38 -14.22
C ALA A 151 0.75 6.88 -14.07
N ALA A 152 1.31 7.40 -15.16
CA ALA A 152 2.64 7.99 -15.15
C ALA A 152 2.76 9.03 -14.03
N PRO A 153 3.92 9.14 -13.35
CA PRO A 153 5.20 8.49 -13.66
C PRO A 153 5.30 7.02 -13.23
N VAL A 154 4.28 6.46 -12.58
CA VAL A 154 4.30 5.06 -12.16
C VAL A 154 4.29 4.14 -13.39
N GLU A 155 5.26 3.24 -13.47
CA GLU A 155 5.42 2.29 -14.57
C GLU A 155 5.07 0.86 -14.15
N GLU A 156 5.31 0.52 -12.88
CA GLU A 156 5.00 -0.81 -12.34
C GLU A 156 4.37 -0.69 -10.96
N VAL A 157 3.25 -1.41 -10.76
CA VAL A 157 2.66 -1.66 -9.46
C VAL A 157 2.85 -3.13 -9.14
N ARG A 158 3.50 -3.41 -8.02
CA ARG A 158 3.82 -4.76 -7.57
C ARG A 158 3.01 -5.06 -6.31
N PHE A 159 2.08 -6.01 -6.41
CA PHE A 159 1.42 -6.53 -5.21
C PHE A 159 2.29 -7.62 -4.62
N VAL A 160 2.76 -7.44 -3.40
CA VAL A 160 3.62 -8.40 -2.71
C VAL A 160 2.79 -9.11 -1.65
N LEU A 161 2.60 -10.41 -1.86
CA LEU A 161 1.64 -11.20 -1.11
C LEU A 161 2.39 -12.22 -0.27
N PHE A 162 2.11 -12.19 1.04
CA PHE A 162 2.90 -12.95 1.99
C PHE A 162 2.67 -14.45 1.89
N ASP A 163 1.45 -14.90 1.58
CA ASP A 163 1.12 -16.31 1.53
C ASP A 163 0.41 -16.74 0.25
N ALA A 164 0.29 -18.06 0.07
CA ALA A 164 -0.32 -18.65 -1.12
C ALA A 164 -1.78 -18.26 -1.29
N HIS A 165 -2.54 -18.16 -0.20
CA HIS A 165 -3.95 -17.81 -0.27
C HIS A 165 -4.14 -16.41 -0.84
N ALA A 166 -3.39 -15.43 -0.34
CA ALA A 166 -3.43 -14.08 -0.85
C ALA A 166 -3.03 -14.02 -2.33
N TYR A 167 -1.98 -14.76 -2.68
CA TYR A 167 -1.51 -14.79 -4.07
C TYR A 167 -2.58 -15.30 -5.03
N VAL A 168 -3.25 -16.39 -4.69
CA VAL A 168 -4.31 -16.97 -5.52
C VAL A 168 -5.48 -16.00 -5.68
N GLU A 169 -5.89 -15.34 -4.60
CA GLU A 169 -7.01 -14.40 -4.66
C GLU A 169 -6.68 -13.16 -5.51
N PHE A 170 -5.45 -12.66 -5.43
CA PHE A 170 -5.01 -11.57 -6.29
C PHE A 170 -4.87 -12.00 -7.75
N GLU A 171 -4.39 -13.21 -7.99
CA GLU A 171 -4.29 -13.78 -9.34
C GLU A 171 -5.65 -13.89 -10.00
N GLU A 172 -6.64 -14.40 -9.27
CA GLU A 172 -8.02 -14.51 -9.75
C GLU A 172 -8.63 -13.13 -10.00
N ALA A 173 -8.42 -12.18 -9.10
CA ALA A 173 -8.92 -10.82 -9.24
C ALA A 173 -8.34 -10.14 -10.49
N LEU A 174 -7.04 -10.33 -10.72
CA LEU A 174 -6.35 -9.73 -11.87
C LEU A 174 -6.84 -10.34 -13.18
N ALA A 175 -7.00 -11.66 -13.22
CA ALA A 175 -7.54 -12.35 -14.40
C ALA A 175 -8.96 -11.90 -14.72
N ALA A 176 -9.82 -11.78 -13.70
CA ALA A 176 -11.19 -11.31 -13.87
C ALA A 176 -11.27 -9.87 -14.39
N ALA A 177 -10.38 -9.01 -13.89
CA ALA A 177 -10.36 -7.60 -14.30
C ALA A 177 -9.87 -7.41 -15.74
N ARG A 178 -9.05 -8.33 -16.25
CA ARG A 178 -8.50 -8.30 -17.61
C ARG A 178 -9.31 -9.13 -18.60
N GLY A 179 -10.16 -9.99 -18.07
CA GLY A 179 -10.97 -10.94 -18.86
C GLY A 179 -12.25 -10.34 -19.49
#